data_a115d08a9208c94f39802eb4999f1193
#
_entry.id   a115d08a9208c94f39802eb4999f1193
#
_cell.length_a   1.000
_cell.length_b   1.000
_cell.length_c   1.000
_cell.angle_alpha   90.00
_cell.angle_beta   90.00
_cell.angle_gamma   90.00
#
_symmetry.space_group_name_H-M   'P 1'
#
loop_
_entity.id
_entity.type
_entity.pdbx_description
1 polymer ?
#
loop_
_entity_poly.entity_id
_entity_poly.type
_entity_poly.pdbx_seq_one_letter_code
_entity_poly.pdbx_strand_id
1 'polypeptide(L)'
;MPDTDSTNPASAAPAGSIPAATNTVTQTPVRTGFLRPFIRWLIIGVVLLWSLAALMLVAARWIDPPTTAVHIQRHLQAWIHNKPYRERYEFVPLNQISADLQHAVIAAEDGNFYQHHGFDWHQIEIAAQDDMDGERTRGASTITQQLVKNLFFGTGRSILRKGAEATLVPVAELVLGKRRILEIYLNVVEWGPGVYGAEAASRYHYEIAARNIGRQQAARLAAILPAPLKRRPERMNSYSAIILTRMNQMGW
;
A
#
# COMPACT_ATOMS: atom_id res chain seq x y z
N MET A 1 -108.59 -19.38 -20.49
CA MET A 1 -108.96 -20.69 -20.99
C MET A 1 -107.84 -21.24 -21.84
N PRO A 2 -107.61 -22.47 -21.78
CA PRO A 2 -107.19 -23.35 -20.65
C PRO A 2 -105.82 -23.96 -20.98
N ASP A 3 -105.31 -24.50 -20.05
CA ASP A 3 -105.05 -25.89 -19.61
C ASP A 3 -103.66 -26.41 -19.91
N THR A 4 -103.15 -26.86 -18.85
CA THR A 4 -102.70 -28.19 -18.46
C THR A 4 -101.39 -28.62 -19.15
N ASP A 5 -100.58 -29.28 -18.61
CA ASP A 5 -100.48 -30.19 -17.44
C ASP A 5 -99.06 -30.82 -17.49
N SER A 6 -98.66 -31.19 -16.35
CA SER A 6 -97.97 -32.43 -15.99
C SER A 6 -96.52 -32.66 -16.24
N THR A 7 -95.97 -32.91 -15.10
CA THR A 7 -95.13 -34.04 -14.65
C THR A 7 -93.65 -34.04 -14.88
N ASN A 8 -92.99 -33.77 -13.84
CA ASN A 8 -92.02 -34.55 -13.01
C ASN A 8 -91.42 -35.82 -13.64
N PRO A 9 -90.34 -36.32 -13.06
CA PRO A 9 -89.09 -35.87 -12.52
C PRO A 9 -87.88 -36.67 -13.10
N ALA A 10 -86.66 -36.20 -12.95
CA ALA A 10 -85.53 -37.15 -12.80
C ALA A 10 -84.22 -36.48 -12.38
N SER A 11 -83.85 -36.96 -11.25
CA SER A 11 -82.51 -37.37 -10.90
C SER A 11 -81.42 -36.32 -10.88
N ALA A 12 -81.18 -35.91 -9.69
CA ALA A 12 -79.94 -35.24 -9.29
C ALA A 12 -78.72 -36.16 -9.46
N ALA A 13 -77.68 -35.71 -10.18
CA ALA A 13 -76.37 -36.28 -10.10
C ALA A 13 -75.50 -35.40 -9.17
N PRO A 14 -74.69 -36.01 -8.30
CA PRO A 14 -73.84 -35.21 -7.34
C PRO A 14 -72.72 -34.48 -8.03
N ALA A 15 -72.59 -33.24 -7.65
CA ALA A 15 -71.42 -32.39 -8.05
C ALA A 15 -70.13 -33.02 -7.57
N GLY A 16 -69.29 -33.41 -8.51
CA GLY A 16 -67.94 -33.85 -8.22
C GLY A 16 -67.08 -32.69 -7.65
N SER A 17 -66.63 -32.89 -6.45
CA SER A 17 -65.66 -32.02 -5.80
C SER A 17 -64.32 -32.03 -6.56
N ILE A 18 -63.96 -30.89 -7.13
CA ILE A 18 -62.61 -30.67 -7.71
C ILE A 18 -61.63 -30.66 -6.55
N PRO A 19 -60.60 -31.53 -6.51
CA PRO A 19 -59.56 -31.45 -5.49
C PRO A 19 -58.76 -30.18 -5.72
N ALA A 20 -58.64 -29.33 -4.68
CA ALA A 20 -57.74 -28.16 -4.66
C ALA A 20 -56.31 -28.65 -4.85
N ALA A 21 -55.68 -28.25 -5.97
CA ALA A 21 -54.30 -28.48 -6.20
C ALA A 21 -53.51 -27.64 -5.20
N THR A 22 -53.01 -28.28 -4.15
CA THR A 22 -52.07 -27.69 -3.20
C THR A 22 -50.72 -27.53 -3.92
N ASN A 23 -50.49 -26.36 -4.45
CA ASN A 23 -49.16 -25.99 -4.95
C ASN A 23 -48.14 -25.94 -3.79
N THR A 24 -47.54 -27.08 -3.50
CA THR A 24 -46.38 -27.17 -2.62
C THR A 24 -45.21 -26.54 -3.35
N VAL A 25 -44.97 -25.26 -3.09
CA VAL A 25 -43.75 -24.59 -3.53
C VAL A 25 -42.57 -25.27 -2.81
N THR A 26 -41.92 -26.18 -3.49
CA THR A 26 -40.70 -26.82 -3.04
C THR A 26 -39.60 -25.74 -3.07
N GLN A 27 -39.38 -25.08 -1.94
CA GLN A 27 -38.21 -24.22 -1.77
C GLN A 27 -36.98 -25.11 -1.80
N THR A 28 -36.30 -25.13 -2.94
CA THR A 28 -34.97 -25.71 -3.04
C THR A 28 -34.04 -24.96 -2.09
N PRO A 29 -33.41 -25.64 -1.11
CA PRO A 29 -32.46 -24.97 -0.24
C PRO A 29 -31.30 -24.44 -1.08
N VAL A 30 -31.12 -23.12 -1.12
CA VAL A 30 -29.96 -22.51 -1.69
C VAL A 30 -28.75 -23.11 -0.97
N ARG A 31 -27.96 -23.88 -1.69
CA ARG A 31 -26.71 -24.51 -1.19
C ARG A 31 -25.70 -23.41 -0.81
N THR A 32 -25.84 -22.81 0.34
CA THR A 32 -24.85 -21.88 0.95
C THR A 32 -23.69 -22.65 1.58
N GLY A 33 -23.60 -23.97 1.38
CA GLY A 33 -22.67 -24.85 2.06
C GLY A 33 -21.19 -24.61 1.76
N PHE A 34 -20.82 -24.07 0.59
CA PHE A 34 -19.42 -23.93 0.17
C PHE A 34 -18.84 -22.54 0.48
N LEU A 35 -19.68 -21.50 0.51
CA LEU A 35 -19.23 -20.12 0.68
C LEU A 35 -18.72 -19.83 2.09
N ARG A 36 -19.37 -20.37 3.12
CA ARG A 36 -18.99 -20.16 4.52
C ARG A 36 -17.62 -20.71 4.89
N PRO A 37 -17.25 -21.96 4.58
CA PRO A 37 -15.90 -22.45 4.85
C PRO A 37 -14.85 -21.73 4.02
N PHE A 38 -15.12 -21.38 2.75
CA PHE A 38 -14.21 -20.60 1.90
C PHE A 38 -13.91 -19.22 2.51
N ILE A 39 -14.93 -18.46 2.90
CA ILE A 39 -14.77 -17.16 3.55
C ILE A 39 -13.98 -17.28 4.86
N ARG A 40 -14.28 -18.30 5.67
CA ARG A 40 -13.54 -18.57 6.91
C ARG A 40 -12.06 -18.78 6.66
N TRP A 41 -11.68 -19.63 5.71
CA TRP A 41 -10.28 -19.90 5.38
C TRP A 41 -9.58 -18.68 4.77
N LEU A 42 -10.30 -17.89 3.96
CA LEU A 42 -9.79 -16.62 3.44
C LEU A 42 -9.47 -15.63 4.58
N ILE A 43 -10.40 -15.48 5.53
CA ILE A 43 -10.19 -14.59 6.69
C ILE A 43 -8.99 -15.08 7.52
N ILE A 44 -8.92 -16.39 7.81
CA ILE A 44 -7.78 -16.97 8.53
C ILE A 44 -6.47 -16.68 7.80
N GLY A 45 -6.42 -16.89 6.48
CA GLY A 45 -5.24 -16.60 5.66
C GLY A 45 -4.82 -15.13 5.73
N VAL A 46 -5.77 -14.19 5.63
CA VAL A 46 -5.52 -12.76 5.74
C VAL A 46 -4.99 -12.40 7.14
N VAL A 47 -5.60 -12.93 8.20
CA VAL A 47 -5.15 -12.69 9.58
C VAL A 47 -3.75 -13.23 9.82
N LEU A 48 -3.44 -14.43 9.31
CA LEU A 48 -2.11 -15.03 9.44
C LEU A 48 -1.05 -14.20 8.70
N LEU A 49 -1.34 -13.76 7.47
CA LEU A 49 -0.43 -12.90 6.69
C LEU A 49 -0.20 -11.55 7.39
N TRP A 50 -1.26 -10.94 7.91
CA TRP A 50 -1.16 -9.69 8.67
C TRP A 50 -0.34 -9.88 9.94
N SER A 51 -0.59 -10.95 10.70
CA SER A 51 0.15 -11.26 11.93
C SER A 51 1.63 -11.54 11.64
N LEU A 52 1.93 -12.22 10.54
CA LEU A 52 3.31 -12.43 10.09
C LEU A 52 3.99 -11.10 9.75
N ALA A 53 3.33 -10.21 9.01
CA ALA A 53 3.87 -8.89 8.69
C ALA A 53 4.10 -8.04 9.95
N ALA A 54 3.17 -8.07 10.91
CA ALA A 54 3.33 -7.42 12.20
C ALA A 54 4.53 -7.99 12.99
N LEU A 55 4.69 -9.32 13.01
CA LEU A 55 5.83 -9.98 13.64
C LEU A 55 7.16 -9.60 12.96
N MET A 56 7.17 -9.49 11.63
CA MET A 56 8.35 -9.01 10.89
C MET A 56 8.69 -7.56 11.25
N LEU A 57 7.70 -6.67 11.46
CA LEU A 57 7.94 -5.32 11.98
C LEU A 57 8.54 -5.35 13.38
N VAL A 58 8.05 -6.24 14.25
CA VAL A 58 8.64 -6.43 15.59
C VAL A 58 10.10 -6.88 15.48
N ALA A 59 10.38 -7.86 14.63
CA ALA A 59 11.76 -8.32 14.38
C ALA A 59 12.65 -7.22 13.79
N ALA A 60 12.11 -6.38 12.88
CA ALA A 60 12.83 -5.28 12.26
C ALA A 60 13.28 -4.18 13.24
N ARG A 61 12.79 -4.20 14.49
CA ARG A 61 13.32 -3.35 15.56
C ARG A 61 14.79 -3.61 15.85
N TRP A 62 15.21 -4.87 15.73
CA TRP A 62 16.57 -5.33 16.10
C TRP A 62 17.33 -5.96 14.93
N ILE A 63 16.61 -6.40 13.91
CA ILE A 63 17.18 -7.11 12.76
C ILE A 63 17.01 -6.24 11.52
N ASP A 64 18.08 -6.02 10.80
CA ASP A 64 18.04 -5.28 9.54
C ASP A 64 17.36 -6.14 8.46
N PRO A 65 16.39 -5.59 7.71
CA PRO A 65 15.72 -6.35 6.65
C PRO A 65 16.72 -6.78 5.57
N PRO A 66 16.92 -8.09 5.33
CA PRO A 66 17.86 -8.56 4.31
C PRO A 66 17.32 -8.36 2.89
N THR A 67 16.00 -8.23 2.74
CA THR A 67 15.29 -8.01 1.47
C THR A 67 13.93 -7.38 1.73
N THR A 68 13.27 -6.91 0.68
CA THR A 68 11.92 -6.32 0.74
C THR A 68 11.04 -6.85 -0.39
N ALA A 69 9.73 -6.64 -0.28
CA ALA A 69 8.80 -6.99 -1.35
C ALA A 69 9.15 -6.27 -2.68
N VAL A 70 9.69 -5.05 -2.61
CA VAL A 70 10.14 -4.33 -3.82
C VAL A 70 11.37 -5.00 -4.44
N HIS A 71 12.36 -5.40 -3.65
CA HIS A 71 13.53 -6.14 -4.15
C HIS A 71 13.10 -7.43 -4.85
N ILE A 72 12.30 -8.25 -4.18
CA ILE A 72 11.77 -9.50 -4.74
C ILE A 72 10.98 -9.23 -6.02
N GLN A 73 10.12 -8.22 -6.03
CA GLN A 73 9.35 -7.85 -7.21
C GLN A 73 10.25 -7.47 -8.39
N ARG A 74 11.34 -6.72 -8.16
CA ARG A 74 12.26 -6.32 -9.23
C ARG A 74 13.05 -7.51 -9.79
N HIS A 75 13.51 -8.40 -8.92
CA HIS A 75 14.13 -9.66 -9.33
C HIS A 75 13.18 -10.48 -10.21
N LEU A 76 11.94 -10.67 -9.77
CA LEU A 76 10.93 -11.43 -10.51
C LEU A 76 10.60 -10.76 -11.86
N GLN A 77 10.43 -9.44 -11.89
CA GLN A 77 10.20 -8.69 -13.13
C GLN A 77 11.36 -8.86 -14.12
N ALA A 78 12.59 -8.77 -13.65
CA ALA A 78 13.77 -8.97 -14.48
C ALA A 78 13.85 -10.40 -15.05
N TRP A 79 13.57 -11.40 -14.21
CA TRP A 79 13.53 -12.80 -14.61
C TRP A 79 12.44 -13.07 -15.66
N ILE A 80 11.21 -12.60 -15.43
CA ILE A 80 10.09 -12.78 -16.39
C ILE A 80 10.40 -12.13 -17.75
N HIS A 81 11.06 -10.96 -17.75
CA HIS A 81 11.37 -10.23 -18.98
C HIS A 81 12.74 -10.60 -19.56
N ASN A 82 13.41 -11.59 -19.00
CA ASN A 82 14.75 -12.04 -19.40
C ASN A 82 15.77 -10.89 -19.51
N LYS A 83 15.74 -9.96 -18.53
CA LYS A 83 16.63 -8.80 -18.47
C LYS A 83 17.72 -9.02 -17.43
N PRO A 84 18.98 -8.63 -17.71
CA PRO A 84 20.02 -8.65 -16.70
C PRO A 84 19.65 -7.73 -15.55
N TYR A 85 19.78 -8.23 -14.32
CA TYR A 85 19.50 -7.46 -13.11
C TYR A 85 20.62 -7.63 -12.11
N ARG A 86 21.18 -6.51 -11.66
CA ARG A 86 22.21 -6.48 -10.63
C ARG A 86 21.70 -5.62 -9.47
N GLU A 87 21.46 -6.25 -8.35
CA GLU A 87 21.11 -5.56 -7.11
C GLU A 87 22.37 -5.02 -6.43
N ARG A 88 22.25 -3.78 -5.94
CA ARG A 88 23.19 -3.13 -5.04
C ARG A 88 22.42 -2.75 -3.79
N TYR A 89 22.71 -3.42 -2.71
CA TYR A 89 22.09 -3.20 -1.41
C TYR A 89 23.15 -3.37 -0.32
N GLU A 90 23.27 -2.35 0.52
CA GLU A 90 24.15 -2.35 1.68
C GLU A 90 23.46 -1.58 2.79
N PHE A 91 23.08 -2.29 3.87
CA PHE A 91 22.47 -1.67 5.04
C PHE A 91 23.53 -1.05 5.91
N VAL A 92 23.37 0.22 6.25
CA VAL A 92 24.25 0.95 7.17
C VAL A 92 23.42 1.62 8.27
N PRO A 93 23.92 1.68 9.52
CA PRO A 93 23.20 2.33 10.61
C PRO A 93 23.02 3.83 10.33
N LEU A 94 21.97 4.43 10.90
CA LEU A 94 21.56 5.80 10.63
C LEU A 94 22.70 6.83 10.87
N ASN A 95 23.56 6.58 11.84
CA ASN A 95 24.73 7.45 12.12
C ASN A 95 25.84 7.36 11.05
N GLN A 96 25.75 6.43 10.13
CA GLN A 96 26.61 6.34 8.93
C GLN A 96 25.97 6.93 7.68
N ILE A 97 24.79 7.52 7.79
CA ILE A 97 24.13 8.31 6.75
C ILE A 97 24.23 9.77 7.13
N SER A 98 24.72 10.63 6.23
CA SER A 98 24.90 12.06 6.54
C SER A 98 23.60 12.69 7.02
N ALA A 99 23.69 13.63 7.97
CA ALA A 99 22.53 14.38 8.44
C ALA A 99 21.86 15.15 7.29
N ASP A 100 22.65 15.69 6.37
CA ASP A 100 22.10 16.35 5.19
C ASP A 100 21.22 15.45 4.34
N LEU A 101 21.59 14.15 4.16
CA LEU A 101 20.78 13.22 3.40
C LEU A 101 19.48 12.84 4.13
N GLN A 102 19.56 12.65 5.45
CA GLN A 102 18.37 12.43 6.28
C GLN A 102 17.40 13.60 6.19
N HIS A 103 17.88 14.82 6.36
CA HIS A 103 17.11 16.07 6.30
C HIS A 103 16.52 16.30 4.90
N ALA A 104 17.29 16.09 3.85
CA ALA A 104 16.83 16.27 2.48
C ALA A 104 15.69 15.30 2.13
N VAL A 105 15.77 14.04 2.58
CA VAL A 105 14.72 13.05 2.37
C VAL A 105 13.44 13.41 3.14
N ILE A 106 13.56 13.82 4.41
CA ILE A 106 12.41 14.27 5.20
C ILE A 106 11.78 15.51 4.54
N ALA A 107 12.56 16.51 4.17
CA ALA A 107 12.07 17.73 3.52
C ALA A 107 11.41 17.46 2.14
N ALA A 108 11.85 16.42 1.43
CA ALA A 108 11.32 16.06 0.13
C ALA A 108 10.02 15.25 0.23
N GLU A 109 9.97 14.26 1.12
CA GLU A 109 8.96 13.21 1.15
C GLU A 109 7.93 13.39 2.28
N ASP A 110 8.33 13.97 3.42
CA ASP A 110 7.49 13.99 4.62
C ASP A 110 7.94 15.08 5.61
N GLY A 111 7.66 16.35 5.26
CA GLY A 111 8.14 17.50 6.04
C GLY A 111 7.70 17.52 7.51
N ASN A 112 6.62 16.85 7.86
CA ASN A 112 6.09 16.74 9.22
C ASN A 112 6.42 15.39 9.88
N PHE A 113 7.42 14.65 9.38
CA PHE A 113 7.73 13.28 9.78
C PHE A 113 7.76 13.07 11.30
N TYR A 114 8.37 13.98 12.05
CA TYR A 114 8.48 13.88 13.51
C TYR A 114 7.23 14.33 14.27
N GLN A 115 6.24 14.93 13.60
CA GLN A 115 5.05 15.54 14.24
C GLN A 115 3.81 14.64 14.18
N HIS A 116 3.72 13.74 13.20
CA HIS A 116 2.59 12.82 13.06
C HIS A 116 2.93 11.38 13.47
N HIS A 117 1.89 10.55 13.63
CA HIS A 117 2.00 9.13 13.99
C HIS A 117 1.64 8.21 12.81
N GLY A 118 2.38 8.34 11.70
CA GLY A 118 2.25 7.50 10.52
C GLY A 118 1.35 8.06 9.43
N PHE A 119 0.39 8.93 9.75
CA PHE A 119 -0.45 9.65 8.79
C PHE A 119 -0.36 11.15 9.03
N ASP A 120 -0.04 11.91 8.01
CA ASP A 120 -0.15 13.36 8.02
C ASP A 120 -1.55 13.74 7.50
N TRP A 121 -2.51 13.86 8.41
CA TRP A 121 -3.90 14.17 8.07
C TRP A 121 -4.05 15.51 7.37
N HIS A 122 -3.23 16.50 7.75
CA HIS A 122 -3.25 17.82 7.11
C HIS A 122 -2.81 17.75 5.64
N GLN A 123 -1.73 17.00 5.33
CA GLN A 123 -1.30 16.81 3.95
C GLN A 123 -2.29 15.95 3.15
N ILE A 124 -2.99 15.00 3.78
CA ILE A 124 -4.04 14.22 3.14
C ILE A 124 -5.22 15.11 2.76
N GLU A 125 -5.62 16.02 3.65
CA GLU A 125 -6.71 16.99 3.39
C GLU A 125 -6.36 17.94 2.24
N ILE A 126 -5.16 18.54 2.25
CA ILE A 126 -4.67 19.41 1.16
C ILE A 126 -4.66 18.65 -0.16
N ALA A 127 -4.12 17.40 -0.18
CA ALA A 127 -4.06 16.63 -1.41
C ALA A 127 -5.44 16.24 -1.95
N ALA A 128 -6.43 16.04 -1.07
CA ALA A 128 -7.82 15.79 -1.47
C ALA A 128 -8.48 17.04 -2.05
N GLN A 129 -8.17 18.23 -1.53
CA GLN A 129 -8.64 19.51 -2.06
C GLN A 129 -8.02 19.79 -3.44
N ASP A 130 -6.69 19.67 -3.57
CA ASP A 130 -5.97 19.84 -4.85
C ASP A 130 -6.56 18.92 -5.95
N ASP A 131 -6.93 17.68 -5.60
CA ASP A 131 -7.53 16.70 -6.53
C ASP A 131 -8.95 17.11 -6.96
N MET A 132 -9.74 17.68 -6.05
CA MET A 132 -11.08 18.21 -6.34
C MET A 132 -11.03 19.45 -7.23
N ASP A 133 -10.02 20.30 -7.05
CA ASP A 133 -9.82 21.53 -7.82
C ASP A 133 -9.14 21.27 -9.17
N GLY A 134 -8.80 20.00 -9.48
CA GLY A 134 -8.14 19.60 -10.73
C GLY A 134 -6.67 20.02 -10.79
N GLU A 135 -6.09 20.40 -9.67
CA GLU A 135 -4.68 20.71 -9.55
C GLU A 135 -3.83 19.43 -9.49
N ARG A 136 -2.51 19.59 -9.72
CA ARG A 136 -1.60 18.45 -9.71
C ARG A 136 -1.42 17.95 -8.28
N THR A 137 -2.08 16.86 -7.93
CA THR A 137 -2.04 16.24 -6.60
C THR A 137 -0.61 16.04 -6.11
N ARG A 138 -0.27 16.66 -4.99
CA ARG A 138 0.98 16.39 -4.28
C ARG A 138 0.91 15.01 -3.63
N GLY A 139 2.03 14.32 -3.51
CA GLY A 139 2.07 13.04 -2.81
C GLY A 139 1.84 13.26 -1.31
N ALA A 140 0.73 12.76 -0.78
CA ALA A 140 0.38 12.83 0.65
C ALA A 140 0.82 11.57 1.43
N SER A 141 1.73 10.76 0.87
CA SER A 141 2.20 9.53 1.53
C SER A 141 3.40 9.82 2.41
N THR A 142 3.30 9.45 3.67
CA THR A 142 4.38 9.60 4.66
C THR A 142 5.53 8.60 4.46
N ILE A 143 6.69 8.88 5.06
CA ILE A 143 7.84 7.94 5.10
C ILE A 143 7.42 6.60 5.69
N THR A 144 6.62 6.57 6.75
CA THR A 144 6.15 5.32 7.37
C THR A 144 5.25 4.52 6.44
N GLN A 145 4.33 5.16 5.70
CA GLN A 145 3.52 4.49 4.68
C GLN A 145 4.37 3.93 3.55
N GLN A 146 5.37 4.69 3.09
CA GLN A 146 6.30 4.25 2.06
C GLN A 146 7.16 3.09 2.54
N LEU A 147 7.62 3.10 3.80
CA LEU A 147 8.36 1.99 4.41
C LEU A 147 7.53 0.71 4.40
N VAL A 148 6.32 0.74 4.95
CA VAL A 148 5.40 -0.42 5.00
C VAL A 148 5.13 -0.96 3.59
N LYS A 149 4.88 -0.07 2.63
CA LYS A 149 4.71 -0.43 1.22
C LYS A 149 5.94 -1.17 0.68
N ASN A 150 7.15 -0.65 0.89
CA ASN A 150 8.38 -1.24 0.39
C ASN A 150 8.65 -2.61 1.01
N LEU A 151 8.42 -2.75 2.32
CA LEU A 151 8.67 -4.00 3.04
C LEU A 151 7.73 -5.14 2.58
N PHE A 152 6.41 -4.86 2.40
CA PHE A 152 5.41 -5.92 2.31
C PHE A 152 4.59 -5.95 1.01
N PHE A 153 4.47 -4.85 0.25
CA PHE A 153 3.47 -4.75 -0.81
C PHE A 153 4.02 -4.48 -2.22
N GLY A 154 5.25 -4.03 -2.35
CA GLY A 154 5.84 -3.70 -3.65
C GLY A 154 5.23 -2.44 -4.30
N THR A 155 5.39 -2.31 -5.63
CA THR A 155 5.12 -1.06 -6.37
C THR A 155 3.76 -1.00 -7.08
N GLY A 156 2.93 -2.05 -7.03
CA GLY A 156 1.59 -2.08 -7.64
C GLY A 156 0.68 -0.95 -7.12
N ARG A 157 -0.39 -0.62 -7.85
CA ARG A 157 -1.42 0.35 -7.43
C ARG A 157 -2.75 -0.37 -7.27
N SER A 158 -3.29 -0.39 -6.05
CA SER A 158 -4.60 -0.97 -5.73
C SER A 158 -5.13 -0.32 -4.45
N ILE A 159 -6.43 -0.03 -4.42
CA ILE A 159 -7.11 0.52 -3.25
C ILE A 159 -7.09 -0.50 -2.09
N LEU A 160 -7.33 -1.78 -2.38
CA LEU A 160 -7.27 -2.84 -1.35
C LEU A 160 -5.89 -2.93 -0.71
N ARG A 161 -4.82 -2.85 -1.53
CA ARG A 161 -3.46 -2.81 -1.04
C ARG A 161 -3.23 -1.58 -0.14
N LYS A 162 -3.69 -0.39 -0.56
CA LYS A 162 -3.56 0.84 0.24
C LYS A 162 -4.27 0.72 1.59
N GLY A 163 -5.44 0.07 1.63
CA GLY A 163 -6.14 -0.27 2.87
C GLY A 163 -5.31 -1.20 3.77
N ALA A 164 -4.74 -2.27 3.19
CA ALA A 164 -3.88 -3.19 3.94
C ALA A 164 -2.60 -2.52 4.46
N GLU A 165 -1.93 -1.66 3.65
CA GLU A 165 -0.81 -0.83 4.10
C GLU A 165 -1.20 0.01 5.32
N ALA A 166 -2.35 0.68 5.25
CA ALA A 166 -2.81 1.58 6.30
C ALA A 166 -2.99 0.87 7.66
N THR A 167 -3.33 -0.43 7.68
CA THR A 167 -3.47 -1.19 8.94
C THR A 167 -2.12 -1.52 9.61
N LEU A 168 -1.03 -1.59 8.85
CA LEU A 168 0.32 -1.88 9.38
C LEU A 168 1.09 -0.62 9.78
N VAL A 169 0.70 0.57 9.29
CA VAL A 169 1.36 1.83 9.61
C VAL A 169 1.39 2.14 11.11
N PRO A 170 0.26 2.05 11.86
CA PRO A 170 0.29 2.25 13.31
C PRO A 170 1.18 1.24 14.05
N VAL A 171 1.23 -0.01 13.57
CA VAL A 171 2.10 -1.04 14.14
C VAL A 171 3.57 -0.66 13.95
N ALA A 172 3.95 -0.20 12.75
CA ALA A 172 5.31 0.27 12.46
C ALA A 172 5.71 1.45 13.36
N GLU A 173 4.84 2.44 13.52
CA GLU A 173 5.09 3.60 14.41
C GLU A 173 5.28 3.19 15.87
N LEU A 174 4.40 2.32 16.38
CA LEU A 174 4.43 1.85 17.77
C LEU A 174 5.70 1.03 18.08
N VAL A 175 6.07 0.15 17.14
CA VAL A 175 7.13 -0.85 17.38
C VAL A 175 8.52 -0.28 17.06
N LEU A 176 8.67 0.40 15.93
CA LEU A 176 9.98 0.87 15.46
C LEU A 176 10.35 2.24 16.03
N GLY A 177 9.38 3.16 16.10
CA GLY A 177 9.64 4.57 16.40
C GLY A 177 10.35 5.31 15.25
N LYS A 178 10.30 6.64 15.27
CA LYS A 178 10.73 7.49 14.15
C LYS A 178 12.17 7.25 13.68
N ARG A 179 13.10 7.12 14.63
CA ARG A 179 14.52 6.91 14.29
C ARG A 179 14.73 5.61 13.49
N ARG A 180 14.13 4.50 13.94
CA ARG A 180 14.28 3.21 13.27
C ARG A 180 13.50 3.16 11.95
N ILE A 181 12.32 3.79 11.88
CA ILE A 181 11.57 3.97 10.65
C ILE A 181 12.42 4.67 9.59
N LEU A 182 13.03 5.80 9.94
CA LEU A 182 13.89 6.55 9.01
C LEU A 182 15.12 5.74 8.59
N GLU A 183 15.77 5.07 9.54
CA GLU A 183 16.93 4.22 9.29
C GLU A 183 16.60 3.12 8.28
N ILE A 184 15.54 2.34 8.53
CA ILE A 184 15.15 1.27 7.60
C ILE A 184 14.71 1.85 6.26
N TYR A 185 13.91 2.92 6.25
CA TYR A 185 13.45 3.56 5.01
C TYR A 185 14.62 3.97 4.12
N LEU A 186 15.60 4.71 4.67
CA LEU A 186 16.78 5.17 3.93
C LEU A 186 17.62 4.01 3.38
N ASN A 187 17.57 2.86 4.02
CA ASN A 187 18.30 1.67 3.59
C ASN A 187 17.56 0.82 2.56
N VAL A 188 16.21 0.83 2.55
CA VAL A 188 15.45 -0.09 1.68
C VAL A 188 14.81 0.57 0.47
N VAL A 189 14.69 1.90 0.44
CA VAL A 189 14.05 2.60 -0.68
C VAL A 189 14.91 2.50 -1.95
N GLU A 190 14.24 2.40 -3.11
CA GLU A 190 14.89 2.34 -4.42
C GLU A 190 15.38 3.74 -4.86
N TRP A 191 16.66 3.86 -5.21
CA TRP A 191 17.31 5.10 -5.66
C TRP A 191 17.73 5.06 -7.12
N GLY A 192 17.45 3.98 -7.79
CA GLY A 192 17.80 3.75 -9.20
C GLY A 192 17.56 2.29 -9.58
N PRO A 193 17.71 1.93 -10.86
CA PRO A 193 17.52 0.54 -11.29
C PRO A 193 18.47 -0.41 -10.54
N GLY A 194 17.93 -1.23 -9.62
CA GLY A 194 18.70 -2.16 -8.80
C GLY A 194 19.57 -1.50 -7.73
N VAL A 195 19.35 -0.24 -7.39
CA VAL A 195 20.09 0.49 -6.36
C VAL A 195 19.17 0.74 -5.18
N TYR A 196 19.45 0.13 -4.04
CA TYR A 196 18.66 0.24 -2.82
C TYR A 196 19.51 0.70 -1.65
N GLY A 197 18.95 1.67 -0.93
CA GLY A 197 19.58 2.24 0.24
C GLY A 197 20.57 3.38 -0.04
N ALA A 198 20.75 4.19 1.00
CA ALA A 198 21.55 5.41 0.95
C ALA A 198 23.01 5.14 0.63
N GLU A 199 23.61 4.08 1.19
CA GLU A 199 25.02 3.74 0.94
C GLU A 199 25.24 3.34 -0.52
N ALA A 200 24.41 2.41 -1.02
CA ALA A 200 24.49 1.97 -2.41
C ALA A 200 24.21 3.12 -3.40
N ALA A 201 23.26 4.02 -3.08
CA ALA A 201 22.96 5.20 -3.89
C ALA A 201 24.12 6.19 -3.93
N SER A 202 24.72 6.47 -2.78
CA SER A 202 25.85 7.38 -2.65
C SER A 202 27.05 6.89 -3.44
N ARG A 203 27.38 5.62 -3.32
CA ARG A 203 28.46 4.99 -4.11
C ARG A 203 28.15 4.93 -5.60
N TYR A 204 26.89 4.68 -5.96
CA TYR A 204 26.48 4.57 -7.37
C TYR A 204 26.49 5.91 -8.10
N HIS A 205 26.03 6.99 -7.46
CA HIS A 205 25.87 8.29 -8.09
C HIS A 205 27.07 9.24 -7.87
N TYR A 206 27.81 9.07 -6.77
CA TYR A 206 28.86 10.01 -6.36
C TYR A 206 30.19 9.35 -5.98
N GLU A 207 30.26 8.02 -5.97
CA GLU A 207 31.46 7.23 -5.63
C GLU A 207 31.98 7.48 -4.19
N ILE A 208 31.13 7.97 -3.30
CA ILE A 208 31.47 8.23 -1.90
C ILE A 208 30.52 7.48 -0.95
N ALA A 209 30.93 7.32 0.30
CA ALA A 209 30.07 6.73 1.33
C ALA A 209 28.91 7.67 1.70
N ALA A 210 27.77 7.12 2.14
CA ALA A 210 26.57 7.88 2.51
C ALA A 210 26.85 8.93 3.61
N ARG A 211 27.75 8.66 4.53
CA ARG A 211 28.17 9.60 5.59
C ARG A 211 28.84 10.87 5.06
N ASN A 212 29.40 10.81 3.84
CA ASN A 212 30.17 11.91 3.23
C ASN A 212 29.32 12.71 2.22
N ILE A 213 28.05 12.37 2.04
CA ILE A 213 27.12 13.11 1.18
C ILE A 213 26.90 14.49 1.75
N GLY A 214 27.26 15.51 0.99
CA GLY A 214 27.03 16.91 1.37
C GLY A 214 25.64 17.40 0.93
N ARG A 215 25.27 18.57 1.45
CA ARG A 215 23.93 19.16 1.34
C ARG A 215 23.36 19.20 -0.08
N GLN A 216 24.15 19.63 -1.07
CA GLN A 216 23.71 19.70 -2.47
C GLN A 216 23.48 18.32 -3.09
N GLN A 217 24.35 17.37 -2.81
CA GLN A 217 24.23 15.98 -3.27
C GLN A 217 23.02 15.31 -2.61
N ALA A 218 22.81 15.55 -1.32
CA ALA A 218 21.66 15.06 -0.56
C ALA A 218 20.33 15.50 -1.17
N ALA A 219 20.19 16.80 -1.45
CA ALA A 219 18.98 17.34 -2.07
C ALA A 219 18.73 16.75 -3.48
N ARG A 220 19.79 16.53 -4.28
CA ARG A 220 19.67 15.88 -5.59
C ARG A 220 19.29 14.40 -5.49
N LEU A 221 19.85 13.67 -4.51
CA LEU A 221 19.43 12.30 -4.24
C LEU A 221 17.98 12.25 -3.79
N ALA A 222 17.57 13.06 -2.81
CA ALA A 222 16.17 13.10 -2.38
C ALA A 222 15.22 13.43 -3.54
N ALA A 223 15.64 14.27 -4.48
CA ALA A 223 14.84 14.65 -5.65
C ALA A 223 14.55 13.50 -6.62
N ILE A 224 15.28 12.40 -6.58
CA ILE A 224 15.00 11.26 -7.47
C ILE A 224 13.98 10.28 -6.89
N LEU A 225 13.75 10.25 -5.57
CA LEU A 225 12.89 9.28 -4.88
C LEU A 225 11.47 9.12 -5.47
N PRO A 226 10.77 10.19 -5.89
CA PRO A 226 9.44 10.04 -6.47
C PRO A 226 9.39 9.21 -7.77
N ALA A 227 10.51 9.09 -8.50
CA ALA A 227 10.58 8.32 -9.73
C ALA A 227 12.00 7.79 -9.99
N PRO A 228 12.54 6.90 -9.14
CA PRO A 228 13.96 6.52 -9.11
C PRO A 228 14.43 5.80 -10.39
N LEU A 229 13.51 5.14 -11.09
CA LEU A 229 13.84 4.49 -12.37
C LEU A 229 14.00 5.46 -13.54
N LYS A 230 13.47 6.69 -13.42
CA LYS A 230 13.43 7.69 -14.49
C LYS A 230 14.32 8.91 -14.23
N ARG A 231 14.45 9.30 -12.96
CA ARG A 231 15.19 10.50 -12.56
C ARG A 231 16.66 10.19 -12.33
N ARG A 232 17.50 11.21 -12.54
CA ARG A 232 18.95 11.18 -12.30
C ARG A 232 19.34 12.41 -11.52
N PRO A 233 20.24 12.33 -10.50
CA PRO A 233 20.61 13.48 -9.67
C PRO A 233 21.12 14.68 -10.48
N GLU A 234 21.83 14.45 -11.59
CA GLU A 234 22.42 15.48 -12.45
C GLU A 234 21.34 16.35 -13.13
N ARG A 235 20.11 15.82 -13.27
CA ARG A 235 18.98 16.48 -13.93
C ARG A 235 17.96 17.08 -12.96
N MET A 236 18.27 17.09 -11.65
CA MET A 236 17.32 17.50 -10.60
C MET A 236 17.61 18.90 -10.03
N ASN A 237 18.27 19.79 -10.75
CA ASN A 237 18.67 21.11 -10.25
C ASN A 237 17.48 21.93 -9.72
N SER A 238 16.39 22.05 -10.48
CA SER A 238 15.23 22.84 -10.07
C SER A 238 14.53 22.24 -8.85
N TYR A 239 14.31 20.92 -8.84
CA TYR A 239 13.62 20.28 -7.73
C TYR A 239 14.50 20.17 -6.48
N SER A 240 15.81 19.95 -6.63
CA SER A 240 16.74 19.98 -5.49
C SER A 240 16.84 21.37 -4.85
N ALA A 241 16.71 22.45 -5.63
CA ALA A 241 16.65 23.81 -5.07
C ALA A 241 15.41 24.02 -4.17
N ILE A 242 14.26 23.47 -4.57
CA ILE A 242 13.05 23.48 -3.72
C ILE A 242 13.29 22.71 -2.42
N ILE A 243 13.95 21.55 -2.48
CA ILE A 243 14.27 20.74 -1.30
C ILE A 243 15.21 21.52 -0.37
N LEU A 244 16.25 22.16 -0.90
CA LEU A 244 17.16 22.99 -0.12
C LEU A 244 16.46 24.16 0.57
N THR A 245 15.50 24.80 -0.13
CA THR A 245 14.66 25.85 0.47
C THR A 245 13.84 25.29 1.64
N ARG A 246 13.23 24.13 1.49
CA ARG A 246 12.47 23.46 2.57
C ARG A 246 13.36 23.09 3.75
N MET A 247 14.56 22.55 3.49
CA MET A 247 15.54 22.26 4.56
C MET A 247 15.88 23.52 5.35
N ASN A 248 16.12 24.67 4.67
CA ASN A 248 16.38 25.95 5.33
C ASN A 248 15.18 26.43 6.17
N GLN A 249 13.93 26.29 5.67
CA GLN A 249 12.71 26.64 6.40
C GLN A 249 12.51 25.76 7.64
N MET A 250 13.01 24.52 7.61
CA MET A 250 12.96 23.59 8.73
C MET A 250 14.14 23.78 9.72
N GLY A 251 15.03 24.74 9.46
CA GLY A 251 16.18 25.03 10.31
C GLY A 251 17.37 24.06 10.13
N TRP A 252 17.45 23.41 9.00
CA TRP A 252 18.51 22.45 8.65
C TRP A 252 19.49 23.00 7.62
#